data_85eed8075315c3462246c2331551f9e1
#
_entry.id   85eed8075315c3462246c2331551f9e1
#
_cell.length_a   1.000
_cell.length_b   1.000
_cell.length_c   1.000
_cell.angle_alpha   90.00
_cell.angle_beta   90.00
_cell.angle_gamma   90.00
#
_symmetry.space_group_name_H-M   'P 1'
#
loop_
_entity.id
_entity.type
_entity.pdbx_description
1 polymer ?
#
loop_
_entity_poly.entity_id
_entity_poly.type
_entity_poly.pdbx_seq_one_letter_code
_entity_poly.pdbx_strand_id
1 'polypeptide(L)'
;LNLPAVMKVWGLNIVVGNRIIFSFDTVLVCLIGSIVAIVLVKELFGGIGRNFANPALTARAFLFITFATAFVSSVPAFDATTGATWLSGGRQAVTGTLLLDTFLGVRGSAAVGEACVIAVLLGYIYLSARKVIDFRVPLMIIGWTAVFALLFDGLIKQHLTGSQLWLNAAAHVLSGGLIFGAVFMATDYATSPNTFAGNCIFAFGIALLTVLIRVFASYPEGASF
;
A
#
# COMPACT_ATOMS: atom_id res chain seq x y z
N LEU A 1 13.20 13.52 -18.32
CA LEU A 1 12.44 14.77 -18.22
C LEU A 1 12.23 15.08 -16.74
N ASN A 2 12.89 16.13 -16.25
CA ASN A 2 12.76 16.60 -14.88
C ASN A 2 11.42 17.38 -14.79
N LEU A 3 10.31 16.65 -14.68
CA LEU A 3 8.98 17.24 -14.53
C LEU A 3 8.89 18.34 -13.46
N PRO A 4 9.56 18.25 -12.29
CA PRO A 4 9.54 19.32 -11.31
C PRO A 4 10.03 20.67 -11.84
N ALA A 5 10.95 20.69 -12.80
CA ALA A 5 11.46 21.93 -13.38
C ALA A 5 10.50 22.53 -14.40
N VAL A 6 9.80 21.69 -15.18
CA VAL A 6 8.82 22.15 -16.19
C VAL A 6 7.53 22.62 -15.52
N MET A 7 7.10 21.97 -14.43
CA MET A 7 5.87 22.28 -13.71
C MET A 7 5.99 23.52 -12.80
N LYS A 8 7.18 23.87 -12.33
CA LYS A 8 7.43 25.15 -11.62
C LYS A 8 7.11 26.40 -12.46
N VAL A 9 7.04 26.26 -13.78
CA VAL A 9 6.73 27.37 -14.70
C VAL A 9 5.28 27.85 -14.60
N TRP A 10 4.34 26.98 -14.13
CA TRP A 10 2.91 27.32 -14.07
C TRP A 10 2.47 27.96 -12.75
N GLY A 11 3.30 27.93 -11.70
CA GLY A 11 3.20 28.74 -10.48
C GLY A 11 1.86 28.79 -9.72
N LEU A 12 0.90 27.92 -10.07
CA LEU A 12 -0.44 27.91 -9.46
C LEU A 12 -0.46 27.06 -8.19
N ASN A 13 0.19 27.57 -7.15
CA ASN A 13 0.11 26.97 -5.83
C ASN A 13 -0.75 27.85 -4.93
N ILE A 14 -1.80 27.31 -4.34
CA ILE A 14 -2.56 27.98 -3.28
C ILE A 14 -1.85 27.72 -1.96
N VAL A 15 -1.23 28.76 -1.43
CA VAL A 15 -0.48 28.72 -0.16
C VAL A 15 -1.29 29.46 0.89
N VAL A 16 -1.59 28.79 2.01
CA VAL A 16 -2.22 29.40 3.18
C VAL A 16 -1.25 29.29 4.35
N GLY A 17 -0.74 30.42 4.81
CA GLY A 17 0.35 30.49 5.77
C GLY A 17 1.65 29.96 5.17
N ASN A 18 2.32 29.02 5.84
CA ASN A 18 3.54 28.39 5.36
C ASN A 18 3.31 27.01 4.71
N ARG A 19 2.07 26.70 4.30
CA ARG A 19 1.67 25.39 3.74
C ARG A 19 1.08 25.55 2.35
N ILE A 20 1.52 24.69 1.43
CA ILE A 20 0.89 24.54 0.12
C ILE A 20 -0.34 23.66 0.29
N ILE A 21 -1.53 24.23 0.12
CA ILE A 21 -2.80 23.49 0.24
C ILE A 21 -3.18 22.87 -1.10
N PHE A 22 -2.84 23.53 -2.20
CA PHE A 22 -3.17 23.07 -3.53
C PHE A 22 -1.96 23.29 -4.44
N SER A 23 -1.56 22.22 -5.13
CA SER A 23 -0.53 22.27 -6.16
C SER A 23 -1.12 21.80 -7.49
N PHE A 24 -0.96 22.58 -8.53
CA PHE A 24 -1.37 22.20 -9.88
C PHE A 24 -0.69 20.91 -10.34
N ASP A 25 0.55 20.68 -9.89
CA ASP A 25 1.32 19.46 -10.17
C ASP A 25 0.61 18.21 -9.64
N THR A 26 0.06 18.27 -8.44
CA THR A 26 -0.69 17.16 -7.84
C THR A 26 -1.95 16.83 -8.65
N VAL A 27 -2.67 17.86 -9.11
CA VAL A 27 -3.87 17.69 -9.94
C VAL A 27 -3.53 17.06 -11.29
N LEU A 28 -2.45 17.49 -11.94
CA LEU A 28 -1.99 16.90 -13.19
C LEU A 28 -1.60 15.43 -13.02
N VAL A 29 -0.87 15.09 -11.97
CA VAL A 29 -0.49 13.70 -11.68
C VAL A 29 -1.74 12.85 -11.45
N CYS A 30 -2.72 13.33 -10.67
CA CYS A 30 -3.99 12.65 -10.47
C CYS A 30 -4.80 12.49 -11.76
N LEU A 31 -4.80 13.51 -12.62
CA LEU A 31 -5.48 13.48 -13.92
C LEU A 31 -4.85 12.44 -14.85
N ILE A 32 -3.52 12.43 -14.96
CA ILE A 32 -2.79 11.43 -15.76
C ILE A 32 -3.09 10.02 -15.22
N GLY A 33 -3.02 9.82 -13.89
CA GLY A 33 -3.35 8.55 -13.27
C GLY A 33 -4.78 8.09 -13.55
N SER A 34 -5.73 9.01 -13.51
CA SER A 34 -7.14 8.70 -13.81
C SER A 34 -7.33 8.32 -15.29
N ILE A 35 -6.66 8.99 -16.21
CA ILE A 35 -6.69 8.64 -17.64
C ILE A 35 -6.10 7.24 -17.84
N VAL A 36 -4.96 6.94 -17.24
CA VAL A 36 -4.34 5.61 -17.32
C VAL A 36 -5.27 4.55 -16.75
N ALA A 37 -5.85 4.76 -15.57
CA ALA A 37 -6.75 3.81 -14.93
C ALA A 37 -7.99 3.51 -15.79
N ILE A 38 -8.63 4.57 -16.27
CA ILE A 38 -9.95 4.43 -16.93
C ILE A 38 -9.76 4.09 -18.41
N VAL A 39 -8.98 4.87 -19.15
CA VAL A 39 -8.86 4.70 -20.59
C VAL A 39 -8.01 3.49 -20.93
N LEU A 40 -6.77 3.41 -20.39
CA LEU A 40 -5.83 2.37 -20.79
C LEU A 40 -6.13 1.01 -20.15
N VAL A 41 -6.48 0.96 -18.86
CA VAL A 41 -6.62 -0.32 -18.16
C VAL A 41 -8.05 -0.84 -18.20
N LYS A 42 -9.06 0.04 -18.13
CA LYS A 42 -10.44 -0.36 -18.07
C LYS A 42 -11.12 -0.40 -19.43
N GLU A 43 -11.15 0.73 -20.16
CA GLU A 43 -11.96 0.85 -21.37
C GLU A 43 -11.37 0.13 -22.58
N LEU A 44 -10.05 0.15 -22.79
CA LEU A 44 -9.39 -0.51 -23.93
C LEU A 44 -9.60 -2.03 -23.93
N PHE A 45 -9.82 -2.65 -22.78
CA PHE A 45 -10.00 -4.09 -22.65
C PHE A 45 -11.48 -4.52 -22.58
N GLY A 46 -12.43 -3.60 -22.76
CA GLY A 46 -13.85 -3.90 -22.88
C GLY A 46 -14.69 -3.54 -21.66
N GLY A 47 -14.19 -2.71 -20.76
CA GLY A 47 -14.94 -2.11 -19.65
C GLY A 47 -15.03 -2.99 -18.40
N ILE A 48 -16.13 -2.85 -17.67
CA ILE A 48 -16.31 -3.46 -16.34
C ILE A 48 -16.25 -4.99 -16.45
N GLY A 49 -15.39 -5.60 -15.63
CA GLY A 49 -15.24 -7.05 -15.50
C GLY A 49 -14.40 -7.73 -16.58
N ARG A 50 -13.83 -6.98 -17.54
CA ARG A 50 -12.94 -7.50 -18.58
C ARG A 50 -11.52 -6.95 -18.51
N ASN A 51 -11.22 -6.13 -17.53
CA ASN A 51 -9.90 -5.59 -17.31
C ASN A 51 -8.91 -6.70 -16.87
N PHE A 52 -7.73 -6.73 -17.48
CA PHE A 52 -6.68 -7.73 -17.17
C PHE A 52 -6.02 -7.50 -15.82
N ALA A 53 -6.09 -6.28 -15.26
CA ALA A 53 -5.52 -5.89 -13.98
C ALA A 53 -6.44 -4.89 -13.28
N ASN A 54 -6.24 -4.73 -11.97
CA ASN A 54 -6.98 -3.72 -11.21
C ASN A 54 -6.59 -2.30 -11.68
N PRO A 55 -7.54 -1.49 -12.19
CA PRO A 55 -7.25 -0.18 -12.76
C PRO A 55 -6.56 0.78 -11.78
N ALA A 56 -6.99 0.76 -10.51
CA ALA A 56 -6.45 1.65 -9.48
C ALA A 56 -5.00 1.29 -9.14
N LEU A 57 -4.70 0.00 -8.99
CA LEU A 57 -3.34 -0.46 -8.69
C LEU A 57 -2.39 -0.23 -9.85
N THR A 58 -2.82 -0.52 -11.07
CA THR A 58 -1.99 -0.31 -12.27
C THR A 58 -1.69 1.16 -12.47
N ALA A 59 -2.67 2.05 -12.29
CA ALA A 59 -2.44 3.49 -12.37
C ALA A 59 -1.50 3.98 -11.26
N ARG A 60 -1.65 3.48 -10.03
CA ARG A 60 -0.75 3.79 -8.92
C ARG A 60 0.68 3.35 -9.22
N ALA A 61 0.88 2.13 -9.70
CA ALA A 61 2.20 1.62 -10.08
C ALA A 61 2.81 2.46 -11.21
N PHE A 62 2.02 2.78 -12.24
CA PHE A 62 2.46 3.67 -13.33
C PHE A 62 2.90 5.03 -12.82
N LEU A 63 2.09 5.68 -11.97
CA LEU A 63 2.43 6.97 -11.40
C LEU A 63 3.68 6.91 -10.52
N PHE A 64 3.83 5.86 -9.72
CA PHE A 64 4.97 5.68 -8.85
C PHE A 64 6.28 5.53 -9.63
N ILE A 65 6.26 4.80 -10.75
CA ILE A 65 7.43 4.62 -11.62
C ILE A 65 7.73 5.92 -12.39
N THR A 66 6.70 6.59 -12.89
CA THR A 66 6.86 7.78 -13.75
C THR A 66 7.16 9.05 -12.95
N PHE A 67 6.52 9.21 -11.79
CA PHE A 67 6.58 10.41 -10.95
C PHE A 67 7.06 10.10 -9.53
N ALA A 68 8.09 9.26 -9.39
CA ALA A 68 8.60 8.80 -8.08
C ALA A 68 8.83 9.93 -7.07
N THR A 69 9.32 11.09 -7.53
CA THR A 69 9.57 12.26 -6.68
C THR A 69 8.31 12.89 -6.09
N ALA A 70 7.16 12.76 -6.77
CA ALA A 70 5.88 13.28 -6.27
C ALA A 70 5.34 12.45 -5.09
N PHE A 71 5.71 11.16 -5.02
CA PHE A 71 5.29 10.26 -3.95
C PHE A 71 6.23 10.24 -2.73
N VAL A 72 7.46 10.71 -2.89
CA VAL A 72 8.46 10.76 -1.80
C VAL A 72 8.37 12.04 -0.99
N SER A 73 7.76 13.10 -1.53
CA SER A 73 7.59 14.34 -0.79
C SER A 73 6.52 14.19 0.30
N SER A 74 6.95 14.17 1.55
CA SER A 74 6.05 14.23 2.70
C SER A 74 5.39 15.62 2.75
N VAL A 75 4.14 15.70 2.35
CA VAL A 75 3.34 16.92 2.58
C VAL A 75 2.66 16.77 3.93
N PRO A 76 2.85 17.69 4.88
CA PRO A 76 2.11 17.65 6.13
C PRO A 76 0.61 17.82 5.83
N ALA A 77 -0.18 16.81 6.10
CA ALA A 77 -1.63 16.95 6.11
C ALA A 77 -2.06 17.86 7.27
N PHE A 78 -3.30 18.35 7.24
CA PHE A 78 -3.80 19.39 8.15
C PHE A 78 -3.58 19.07 9.64
N ASP A 79 -3.60 17.79 10.02
CA ASP A 79 -3.41 17.31 11.40
C ASP A 79 -2.41 16.14 11.53
N ALA A 80 -1.86 15.63 10.44
CA ALA A 80 -0.94 14.51 10.45
C ALA A 80 0.19 14.73 9.45
N THR A 81 1.41 14.45 9.85
CA THR A 81 2.55 14.36 8.94
C THR A 81 2.49 13.00 8.24
N THR A 82 2.18 13.00 6.92
CA THR A 82 2.40 11.80 6.12
C THR A 82 3.91 11.59 6.03
N GLY A 83 4.41 10.55 6.63
CA GLY A 83 5.83 10.22 6.66
C GLY A 83 6.08 8.83 6.09
N ALA A 84 7.36 8.54 5.88
CA ALA A 84 7.80 7.21 5.51
C ALA A 84 7.35 6.20 6.57
N THR A 85 6.83 5.05 6.14
CA THR A 85 6.50 3.96 7.05
C THR A 85 7.75 3.48 7.77
N TRP A 86 7.58 2.82 8.92
CA TRP A 86 8.68 2.20 9.67
C TRP A 86 9.62 1.37 8.78
N LEU A 87 9.09 0.74 7.74
CA LEU A 87 9.85 -0.07 6.77
C LEU A 87 10.86 0.74 5.93
N SER A 88 10.66 2.04 5.74
CA SER A 88 11.56 2.93 4.97
C SER A 88 12.61 3.64 5.83
N GLY A 89 12.38 3.73 7.14
CA GLY A 89 13.18 4.54 8.06
C GLY A 89 14.42 3.84 8.66
N GLY A 90 14.97 2.79 8.02
CA GLY A 90 16.17 2.09 8.52
C GLY A 90 15.87 1.20 9.72
N ARG A 91 15.03 0.22 9.55
CA ARG A 91 14.77 -0.99 10.37
C ARG A 91 15.32 -0.95 11.80
N GLN A 92 14.85 0.00 12.59
CA GLN A 92 15.12 0.03 14.03
C GLN A 92 14.40 -1.13 14.71
N ALA A 93 14.92 -1.58 15.84
CA ALA A 93 14.29 -2.65 16.62
C ALA A 93 12.81 -2.35 16.87
N VAL A 94 11.94 -3.28 16.49
CA VAL A 94 10.49 -3.13 16.64
C VAL A 94 10.14 -3.22 18.12
N THR A 95 9.52 -2.17 18.62
CA THR A 95 9.01 -2.13 19.99
C THR A 95 7.51 -2.40 19.99
N GLY A 96 6.99 -3.07 21.02
CA GLY A 96 5.57 -3.33 21.15
C GLY A 96 4.70 -2.06 21.13
N THR A 97 5.20 -0.95 21.66
CA THR A 97 4.53 0.35 21.60
C THR A 97 4.39 0.86 20.17
N LEU A 98 5.40 0.65 19.33
CA LEU A 98 5.36 0.99 17.91
C LEU A 98 4.23 0.25 17.19
N LEU A 99 4.05 -1.03 17.48
CA LEU A 99 2.98 -1.84 16.90
C LEU A 99 1.60 -1.37 17.34
N LEU A 100 1.45 -1.03 18.64
CA LEU A 100 0.20 -0.48 19.17
C LEU A 100 -0.14 0.87 18.54
N ASP A 101 0.84 1.77 18.40
CA ASP A 101 0.65 3.07 17.78
C ASP A 101 0.23 2.94 16.30
N THR A 102 0.83 1.98 15.57
CA THR A 102 0.47 1.69 14.18
C THR A 102 -0.94 1.08 14.09
N PHE A 103 -1.27 0.17 15.00
CA PHE A 103 -2.57 -0.48 15.04
C PHE A 103 -3.70 0.52 15.34
N LEU A 104 -3.46 1.44 16.28
CA LEU A 104 -4.42 2.49 16.68
C LEU A 104 -4.47 3.67 15.71
N GLY A 105 -3.46 3.83 14.84
CA GLY A 105 -3.37 4.97 13.94
C GLY A 105 -2.94 6.27 14.63
N VAL A 106 -2.33 6.19 15.79
CA VAL A 106 -1.86 7.37 16.55
C VAL A 106 -0.59 7.97 15.95
N ARG A 107 0.22 7.17 15.25
CA ARG A 107 1.41 7.62 14.52
C ARG A 107 1.01 8.24 13.19
N GLY A 108 1.25 9.53 13.07
CA GLY A 108 0.96 10.32 11.86
C GLY A 108 1.85 10.05 10.64
N SER A 109 2.44 8.86 10.51
CA SER A 109 3.33 8.50 9.41
C SER A 109 2.80 7.32 8.59
N ALA A 110 1.58 7.43 8.09
CA ALA A 110 0.99 6.45 7.20
C ALA A 110 0.31 7.15 6.01
N ALA A 111 0.12 6.42 4.90
CA ALA A 111 -0.64 6.95 3.78
C ALA A 111 -2.13 7.10 4.14
N VAL A 112 -2.80 8.03 3.48
CA VAL A 112 -4.24 8.24 3.66
C VAL A 112 -5.00 6.95 3.32
N GLY A 113 -5.84 6.49 4.24
CA GLY A 113 -6.63 5.25 4.09
C GLY A 113 -6.04 4.02 4.78
N GLU A 114 -4.75 4.01 5.11
CA GLU A 114 -4.10 2.91 5.83
C GLU A 114 -3.68 3.28 7.25
N ALA A 115 -3.90 4.54 7.65
CA ALA A 115 -3.43 5.09 8.92
C ALA A 115 -3.98 4.36 10.15
N CYS A 116 -5.20 3.82 10.07
CA CYS A 116 -5.85 3.14 11.18
C CYS A 116 -6.22 1.70 10.81
N VAL A 117 -5.43 0.74 11.29
CA VAL A 117 -5.65 -0.69 11.02
C VAL A 117 -6.98 -1.17 11.57
N ILE A 118 -7.42 -0.66 12.73
CA ILE A 118 -8.72 -1.01 13.33
C ILE A 118 -9.87 -0.67 12.39
N ALA A 119 -9.86 0.51 11.77
CA ALA A 119 -10.92 0.93 10.85
C ALA A 119 -10.98 0.00 9.63
N VAL A 120 -9.82 -0.39 9.10
CA VAL A 120 -9.74 -1.35 7.97
C VAL A 120 -10.28 -2.72 8.36
N LEU A 121 -9.95 -3.21 9.57
CA LEU A 121 -10.45 -4.48 10.08
C LEU A 121 -11.95 -4.46 10.33
N LEU A 122 -12.51 -3.37 10.85
CA LEU A 122 -13.96 -3.20 10.98
C LEU A 122 -14.65 -3.24 9.61
N GLY A 123 -14.08 -2.56 8.61
CA GLY A 123 -14.56 -2.63 7.23
C GLY A 123 -14.51 -4.06 6.68
N TYR A 124 -13.41 -4.79 6.94
CA TYR A 124 -13.27 -6.19 6.55
C TYR A 124 -14.34 -7.09 7.17
N ILE A 125 -14.57 -6.97 8.48
CA ILE A 125 -15.60 -7.74 9.20
C ILE A 125 -16.99 -7.44 8.60
N TYR A 126 -17.31 -6.17 8.37
CA TYR A 126 -18.58 -5.77 7.78
C TYR A 126 -18.78 -6.35 6.38
N LEU A 127 -17.80 -6.21 5.49
CA LEU A 127 -17.89 -6.72 4.11
C LEU A 127 -17.97 -8.24 4.06
N SER A 128 -17.23 -8.93 4.92
CA SER A 128 -17.26 -10.39 5.05
C SER A 128 -18.62 -10.89 5.58
N ALA A 129 -19.18 -10.21 6.59
CA ALA A 129 -20.51 -10.52 7.14
C ALA A 129 -21.62 -10.31 6.09
N ARG A 130 -21.47 -9.30 5.22
CA ARG A 130 -22.39 -9.04 4.11
C ARG A 130 -22.15 -9.94 2.91
N LYS A 131 -21.14 -10.84 2.96
CA LYS A 131 -20.74 -11.74 1.86
C LYS A 131 -20.42 -10.99 0.55
N VAL A 132 -19.94 -9.77 0.65
CA VAL A 132 -19.50 -8.97 -0.51
C VAL A 132 -18.13 -9.44 -0.98
N ILE A 133 -17.25 -9.83 -0.04
CA ILE A 133 -15.91 -10.33 -0.31
C ILE A 133 -15.72 -11.73 0.28
N ASP A 134 -14.84 -12.51 -0.34
CA ASP A 134 -14.42 -13.81 0.22
C ASP A 134 -13.43 -13.55 1.37
N PHE A 135 -13.85 -13.89 2.61
CA PHE A 135 -13.06 -13.69 3.81
C PHE A 135 -11.73 -14.46 3.82
N ARG A 136 -11.60 -15.51 3.02
CA ARG A 136 -10.43 -16.39 2.98
C ARG A 136 -9.22 -15.70 2.35
N VAL A 137 -9.44 -14.90 1.31
CA VAL A 137 -8.35 -14.29 0.53
C VAL A 137 -7.49 -13.34 1.38
N PRO A 138 -8.05 -12.35 2.10
CA PRO A 138 -7.25 -11.48 2.97
C PRO A 138 -6.51 -12.24 4.07
N LEU A 139 -7.16 -13.22 4.69
CA LEU A 139 -6.53 -14.02 5.73
C LEU A 139 -5.34 -14.83 5.21
N MET A 140 -5.45 -15.42 4.02
CA MET A 140 -4.36 -16.14 3.39
C MET A 140 -3.19 -15.20 3.04
N ILE A 141 -3.47 -14.01 2.51
CA ILE A 141 -2.43 -13.01 2.20
C ILE A 141 -1.69 -12.59 3.47
N ILE A 142 -2.41 -12.24 4.53
CA ILE A 142 -1.84 -11.85 5.82
C ILE A 142 -1.00 -12.99 6.40
N GLY A 143 -1.53 -14.22 6.41
CA GLY A 143 -0.84 -15.40 6.92
C GLY A 143 0.46 -15.69 6.17
N TRP A 144 0.43 -15.74 4.83
CA TRP A 144 1.62 -15.98 4.03
C TRP A 144 2.64 -14.84 4.15
N THR A 145 2.19 -13.59 4.24
CA THR A 145 3.10 -12.46 4.45
C THR A 145 3.81 -12.56 5.80
N ALA A 146 3.12 -12.96 6.87
CA ALA A 146 3.76 -13.19 8.17
C ALA A 146 4.82 -14.29 8.09
N VAL A 147 4.51 -15.42 7.42
CA VAL A 147 5.47 -16.52 7.23
C VAL A 147 6.69 -16.06 6.43
N PHE A 148 6.50 -15.37 5.31
CA PHE A 148 7.62 -14.90 4.50
C PHE A 148 8.43 -13.80 5.18
N ALA A 149 7.81 -12.92 5.96
CA ALA A 149 8.50 -11.92 6.75
C ALA A 149 9.39 -12.59 7.83
N LEU A 150 8.89 -13.63 8.49
CA LEU A 150 9.70 -14.43 9.43
C LEU A 150 10.92 -15.05 8.72
N LEU A 151 10.72 -15.64 7.54
CA LEU A 151 11.79 -16.33 6.83
C LEU A 151 12.80 -15.38 6.22
N PHE A 152 12.34 -14.45 5.36
CA PHE A 152 13.25 -13.62 4.55
C PHE A 152 13.85 -12.46 5.34
N ASP A 153 13.04 -11.73 6.08
CA ASP A 153 13.53 -10.58 6.82
C ASP A 153 14.07 -10.97 8.20
N GLY A 154 13.31 -11.76 8.96
CA GLY A 154 13.68 -12.14 10.31
C GLY A 154 14.89 -13.07 10.39
N LEU A 155 14.85 -14.21 9.70
CA LEU A 155 15.90 -15.23 9.81
C LEU A 155 17.06 -14.98 8.86
N ILE A 156 16.79 -14.63 7.57
CA ILE A 156 17.84 -14.54 6.54
C ILE A 156 18.57 -13.21 6.59
N LYS A 157 17.85 -12.08 6.67
CA LYS A 157 18.44 -10.75 6.53
C LYS A 157 18.89 -10.13 7.85
N GLN A 158 18.10 -10.24 8.90
CA GLN A 158 18.39 -9.60 10.19
C GLN A 158 18.91 -10.57 11.26
N HIS A 159 18.83 -11.87 11.02
CA HIS A 159 19.21 -12.92 11.99
C HIS A 159 18.56 -12.73 13.37
N LEU A 160 17.29 -12.30 13.37
CA LEU A 160 16.54 -12.07 14.59
C LEU A 160 16.20 -13.37 15.30
N THR A 161 16.20 -13.33 16.61
CA THR A 161 15.83 -14.47 17.47
C THR A 161 14.83 -14.06 18.55
N GLY A 162 14.10 -15.03 19.07
CA GLY A 162 13.16 -14.81 20.16
C GLY A 162 11.99 -13.89 19.82
N SER A 163 11.66 -13.00 20.74
CA SER A 163 10.50 -12.10 20.62
C SER A 163 10.62 -11.08 19.47
N GLN A 164 11.83 -10.67 19.13
CA GLN A 164 12.06 -9.70 18.05
C GLN A 164 11.65 -10.27 16.68
N LEU A 165 11.79 -11.56 16.46
CA LEU A 165 11.38 -12.22 15.23
C LEU A 165 9.86 -12.07 14.99
N TRP A 166 9.06 -12.31 16.02
CA TRP A 166 7.60 -12.18 15.96
C TRP A 166 7.13 -10.74 15.84
N LEU A 167 7.79 -9.83 16.56
CA LEU A 167 7.49 -8.40 16.49
C LEU A 167 7.78 -7.84 15.08
N ASN A 168 8.87 -8.27 14.46
CA ASN A 168 9.20 -7.88 13.09
C ASN A 168 8.16 -8.39 12.08
N ALA A 169 7.74 -9.65 12.19
CA ALA A 169 6.69 -10.18 11.32
C ALA A 169 5.36 -9.43 11.49
N ALA A 170 4.97 -9.12 12.73
CA ALA A 170 3.79 -8.32 13.01
C ALA A 170 3.91 -6.90 12.41
N ALA A 171 5.08 -6.28 12.49
CA ALA A 171 5.34 -4.98 11.87
C ALA A 171 5.18 -5.02 10.34
N HIS A 172 5.66 -6.08 9.68
CA HIS A 172 5.45 -6.27 8.24
C HIS A 172 3.98 -6.40 7.86
N VAL A 173 3.17 -7.05 8.71
CA VAL A 173 1.73 -7.20 8.48
C VAL A 173 0.99 -5.88 8.70
N LEU A 174 1.30 -5.18 9.80
CA LEU A 174 0.57 -3.98 10.20
C LEU A 174 0.98 -2.71 9.42
N SER A 175 2.14 -2.73 8.77
CA SER A 175 2.70 -1.55 8.08
C SER A 175 2.57 -1.63 6.57
N GLY A 176 2.64 -0.47 5.91
CA GLY A 176 2.76 -0.36 4.46
C GLY A 176 1.53 -0.78 3.67
N GLY A 177 0.34 -0.54 4.20
CA GLY A 177 -0.91 -0.73 3.47
C GLY A 177 -1.26 -2.18 3.13
N LEU A 178 -0.55 -3.18 3.68
CA LEU A 178 -0.79 -4.57 3.35
C LEU A 178 -2.23 -5.00 3.65
N ILE A 179 -2.72 -4.68 4.86
CA ILE A 179 -4.09 -5.07 5.27
C ILE A 179 -5.12 -4.36 4.38
N PHE A 180 -4.91 -3.08 4.09
CA PHE A 180 -5.77 -2.34 3.18
C PHE A 180 -5.78 -2.96 1.76
N GLY A 181 -4.60 -3.27 1.22
CA GLY A 181 -4.45 -3.93 -0.08
C GLY A 181 -5.09 -5.31 -0.11
N ALA A 182 -4.89 -6.12 0.94
CA ALA A 182 -5.46 -7.46 1.03
C ALA A 182 -7.00 -7.44 1.13
N VAL A 183 -7.58 -6.47 1.85
CA VAL A 183 -9.02 -6.38 2.09
C VAL A 183 -9.77 -5.74 0.93
N PHE A 184 -9.29 -4.61 0.42
CA PHE A 184 -10.04 -3.79 -0.54
C PHE A 184 -9.55 -3.89 -1.98
N MET A 185 -8.29 -4.34 -2.19
CA MET A 185 -7.71 -4.40 -3.53
C MET A 185 -7.59 -5.81 -4.07
N ALA A 186 -7.10 -6.77 -3.26
CA ALA A 186 -6.94 -8.16 -3.68
C ALA A 186 -8.25 -8.94 -3.78
N THR A 187 -9.33 -8.44 -3.19
CA THR A 187 -10.68 -9.03 -3.26
C THR A 187 -11.52 -8.49 -4.41
N ASP A 188 -10.91 -7.77 -5.35
CA ASP A 188 -11.62 -7.31 -6.55
C ASP A 188 -12.08 -8.50 -7.39
N TYR A 189 -13.39 -8.62 -7.59
CA TYR A 189 -14.02 -9.75 -8.28
C TYR A 189 -13.61 -9.90 -9.75
N ALA A 190 -13.11 -8.83 -10.38
CA ALA A 190 -12.69 -8.86 -11.78
C ALA A 190 -11.32 -9.53 -11.97
N THR A 191 -10.44 -9.40 -10.98
CA THR A 191 -9.03 -9.85 -11.04
C THR A 191 -8.69 -10.98 -10.10
N SER A 192 -9.54 -11.29 -9.11
CA SER A 192 -9.32 -12.38 -8.16
C SER A 192 -9.83 -13.73 -8.72
N PRO A 193 -9.12 -14.84 -8.43
CA PRO A 193 -9.57 -16.17 -8.82
C PRO A 193 -10.86 -16.58 -8.11
N ASN A 194 -11.69 -17.36 -8.80
CA ASN A 194 -12.96 -17.88 -8.24
C ASN A 194 -12.83 -19.24 -7.56
N THR A 195 -11.68 -19.91 -7.70
CA THR A 195 -11.46 -21.26 -7.14
C THR A 195 -10.62 -21.19 -5.87
N PHE A 196 -10.87 -22.08 -4.92
CA PHE A 196 -10.10 -22.12 -3.68
C PHE A 196 -8.59 -22.31 -3.93
N ALA A 197 -8.22 -23.24 -4.80
CA ALA A 197 -6.82 -23.47 -5.17
C ALA A 197 -6.20 -22.23 -5.84
N GLY A 198 -6.96 -21.55 -6.73
CA GLY A 198 -6.56 -20.30 -7.34
C GLY A 198 -6.31 -19.19 -6.28
N ASN A 199 -7.21 -19.07 -5.31
CA ASN A 199 -7.06 -18.10 -4.20
C ASN A 199 -5.82 -18.37 -3.36
N CYS A 200 -5.47 -19.65 -3.11
CA CYS A 200 -4.26 -20.01 -2.39
C CYS A 200 -3.00 -19.60 -3.16
N ILE A 201 -2.93 -19.92 -4.47
CA ILE A 201 -1.80 -19.57 -5.32
C ILE A 201 -1.67 -18.04 -5.46
N PHE A 202 -2.80 -17.36 -5.65
CA PHE A 202 -2.86 -15.91 -5.76
C PHE A 202 -2.38 -15.22 -4.47
N ALA A 203 -2.90 -15.64 -3.31
CA ALA A 203 -2.48 -15.11 -2.02
C ALA A 203 -1.01 -15.37 -1.71
N PHE A 204 -0.52 -16.57 -2.05
CA PHE A 204 0.90 -16.93 -1.93
C PHE A 204 1.78 -16.02 -2.80
N GLY A 205 1.40 -15.83 -4.07
CA GLY A 205 2.14 -14.96 -5.00
C GLY A 205 2.21 -13.51 -4.54
N ILE A 206 1.08 -12.92 -4.13
CA ILE A 206 1.03 -11.56 -3.59
C ILE A 206 1.93 -11.43 -2.35
N ALA A 207 1.80 -12.34 -1.39
CA ALA A 207 2.57 -12.28 -0.16
C ALA A 207 4.08 -12.43 -0.42
N LEU A 208 4.47 -13.35 -1.29
CA LEU A 208 5.87 -13.57 -1.66
C LEU A 208 6.47 -12.32 -2.31
N LEU A 209 5.81 -11.79 -3.35
CA LEU A 209 6.29 -10.60 -4.07
C LEU A 209 6.35 -9.39 -3.14
N THR A 210 5.33 -9.18 -2.30
CA THR A 210 5.30 -8.08 -1.34
C THR A 210 6.50 -8.12 -0.40
N VAL A 211 6.81 -9.29 0.18
CA VAL A 211 7.94 -9.41 1.12
C VAL A 211 9.27 -9.28 0.38
N LEU A 212 9.42 -9.89 -0.80
CA LEU A 212 10.64 -9.74 -1.61
C LEU A 212 10.90 -8.28 -1.97
N ILE A 213 9.91 -7.55 -2.44
CA ILE A 213 10.04 -6.13 -2.79
C ILE A 213 10.42 -5.31 -1.55
N ARG A 214 9.77 -5.55 -0.40
CA ARG A 214 10.08 -4.86 0.86
C ARG A 214 11.48 -5.15 1.37
N VAL A 215 11.92 -6.41 1.30
CA VAL A 215 13.21 -6.84 1.86
C VAL A 215 14.37 -6.47 0.95
N PHE A 216 14.24 -6.70 -0.35
CA PHE A 216 15.35 -6.54 -1.30
C PHE A 216 15.32 -5.22 -2.08
N ALA A 217 14.16 -4.71 -2.45
CA ALA A 217 14.04 -3.47 -3.20
C ALA A 217 13.90 -2.23 -2.29
N SER A 218 13.75 -2.42 -0.96
CA SER A 218 13.60 -1.33 0.03
C SER A 218 12.38 -0.43 -0.23
N TYR A 219 11.36 -0.94 -0.93
CA TYR A 219 10.09 -0.24 -1.12
C TYR A 219 9.08 -0.69 -0.07
N PRO A 220 8.69 0.18 0.88
CA PRO A 220 7.77 -0.19 1.98
C PRO A 220 6.37 -0.58 1.49
N GLU A 221 5.94 -0.05 0.36
CA GLU A 221 4.62 -0.25 -0.21
C GLU A 221 4.56 -1.43 -1.21
N GLY A 222 5.40 -2.45 -1.04
CA GLY A 222 5.44 -3.61 -1.93
C GLY A 222 4.10 -4.31 -2.17
N ALA A 223 3.11 -4.10 -1.31
CA ALA A 223 1.78 -4.69 -1.47
C ALA A 223 0.95 -4.09 -2.62
N SER A 224 1.30 -2.90 -3.09
CA SER A 224 0.58 -2.19 -4.16
C SER A 224 1.17 -2.39 -5.55
N PHE A 225 2.26 -3.12 -5.65
CA PHE A 225 2.89 -3.57 -6.90
C PHE A 225 2.54 -5.02 -7.18
#